data_cd5c2b911692363ec7ca46da9a41c2d9
#
_entry.id   cd5c2b911692363ec7ca46da9a41c2d9
#
_cell.length_a   1.000
_cell.length_b   1.000
_cell.length_c   1.000
_cell.angle_alpha   90.00
_cell.angle_beta   90.00
_cell.angle_gamma   90.00
#
_symmetry.space_group_name_H-M   'P 1'
#
loop_
_entity.id
_entity.type
_entity.pdbx_description
1 polymer ?
#
loop_
_entity_poly.entity_id
_entity_poly.type
_entity_poly.pdbx_seq_one_letter_code
_entity_poly.pdbx_strand_id
1 'polypeptide(L)'
;MVREHEIAYERLKERLATISDVRSANRLLFWDRQTYMPKGGIASRAEQMATLSRLAHEMLVEDETGRLLDSLGEPDPSSEEGALVRRARREYERATKLPAELVAQTARATALAEPAWERAREESDWSVFAAHLEGTLSLRKQAAEALGYEDHPYDALLDAYEPGAKKARLEAMFEELKAGILPLIREVAGQGDGEDRAAPLHGSFDEAKQEWFGVEVVTRFGYDWERGRQDRTVHPFCASFGPGDARITTRFDPGWLTPDLFGTFHETGHALYQQGINPSYARTPLYGSASMGVHESQSRLWENLVGRSRAFWSYFYPRLRDTFPEALRKVGLETFYRAINVLTPSRIRVEADEATYNLHILLRFELEAALFEEDLSVADLPTAWNAKMEEYLGVTPENDAQGVLQDIHWANGLFGYFPTYAIGNVLSVQFFDEALKARPEIPEQIAEGEFTALLGWLRENVHRHGAKYFPGELMELATGRPLDTTPYLKYLKNKFGELYDLAGA
;
A
#
# COMPACT_ATOMS: atom_id res chain seq x y z
N MET A 1 -15.87 40.85 -6.78
CA MET A 1 -15.22 39.70 -7.45
C MET A 1 -13.98 39.18 -6.68
N VAL A 2 -12.81 39.88 -6.63
CA VAL A 2 -11.61 39.37 -5.92
C VAL A 2 -11.90 39.07 -4.43
N ARG A 3 -12.51 40.01 -3.72
CA ARG A 3 -12.84 39.85 -2.28
C ARG A 3 -13.90 38.75 -2.02
N GLU A 4 -14.84 38.56 -2.92
CA GLU A 4 -15.85 37.49 -2.82
C GLU A 4 -15.23 36.11 -3.05
N HIS A 5 -14.31 36.02 -4.01
CA HIS A 5 -13.53 34.81 -4.28
C HIS A 5 -12.68 34.42 -3.06
N GLU A 6 -11.94 35.36 -2.48
CA GLU A 6 -11.14 35.16 -1.28
C GLU A 6 -11.99 34.70 -0.09
N ILE A 7 -13.15 35.28 0.12
CA ILE A 7 -14.10 34.88 1.17
C ILE A 7 -14.61 33.45 0.92
N ALA A 8 -14.96 33.11 -0.32
CA ALA A 8 -15.43 31.76 -0.67
C ALA A 8 -14.34 30.70 -0.44
N TYR A 9 -13.09 31.03 -0.81
CA TYR A 9 -11.95 30.15 -0.62
C TYR A 9 -11.67 29.88 0.87
N GLU A 10 -11.61 30.90 1.71
CA GLU A 10 -11.40 30.73 3.14
C GLU A 10 -12.54 29.95 3.80
N ARG A 11 -13.80 30.20 3.42
CA ARG A 11 -14.92 29.40 3.92
C ARG A 11 -14.84 27.94 3.51
N LEU A 12 -14.42 27.65 2.26
CA LEU A 12 -14.19 26.27 1.82
C LEU A 12 -13.10 25.61 2.66
N LYS A 13 -11.97 26.30 2.89
CA LYS A 13 -10.87 25.79 3.73
C LYS A 13 -11.32 25.49 5.16
N GLU A 14 -12.06 26.38 5.81
CA GLU A 14 -12.58 26.17 7.16
C GLU A 14 -13.48 24.94 7.23
N ARG A 15 -14.33 24.74 6.21
CA ARG A 15 -15.21 23.60 6.11
C ARG A 15 -14.43 22.29 5.91
N LEU A 16 -13.49 22.28 4.97
CA LEU A 16 -12.62 21.13 4.72
C LEU A 16 -11.75 20.80 5.94
N ALA A 17 -11.31 21.81 6.68
CA ALA A 17 -10.57 21.62 7.92
C ALA A 17 -11.42 20.89 8.98
N THR A 18 -12.68 21.26 9.15
CA THR A 18 -13.58 20.60 10.08
C THR A 18 -13.85 19.13 9.67
N ILE A 19 -14.07 18.89 8.37
CA ILE A 19 -14.22 17.52 7.83
C ILE A 19 -12.96 16.70 8.10
N SER A 20 -11.79 17.28 7.87
CA SER A 20 -10.49 16.64 8.13
C SER A 20 -10.30 16.29 9.60
N ASP A 21 -10.70 17.16 10.54
CA ASP A 21 -10.62 16.90 11.98
C ASP A 21 -11.53 15.73 12.40
N VAL A 22 -12.77 15.69 11.88
CA VAL A 22 -13.71 14.58 12.14
C VAL A 22 -13.15 13.27 11.59
N ARG A 23 -12.61 13.27 10.38
CA ARG A 23 -11.96 12.10 9.77
C ARG A 23 -10.71 11.65 10.55
N SER A 24 -9.93 12.60 11.06
CA SER A 24 -8.73 12.31 11.86
C SER A 24 -9.09 11.70 13.21
N ALA A 25 -10.13 12.20 13.88
CA ALA A 25 -10.67 11.59 15.08
C ALA A 25 -11.14 10.16 14.84
N ASN A 26 -11.81 9.89 13.72
CA ASN A 26 -12.24 8.55 13.34
C ASN A 26 -11.05 7.60 13.08
N ARG A 27 -10.00 8.08 12.38
CA ARG A 27 -8.76 7.30 12.20
C ARG A 27 -8.07 6.99 13.53
N LEU A 28 -8.08 7.92 14.49
CA LEU A 28 -7.52 7.69 15.82
C LEU A 28 -8.31 6.60 16.56
N LEU A 29 -9.63 6.60 16.46
CA LEU A 29 -10.47 5.54 17.02
C LEU A 29 -10.21 4.18 16.36
N PHE A 30 -9.96 4.16 15.06
CA PHE A 30 -9.54 2.95 14.34
C PHE A 30 -8.18 2.44 14.86
N TRP A 31 -7.19 3.33 14.97
CA TRP A 31 -5.86 2.97 15.49
C TRP A 31 -5.96 2.40 16.91
N ASP A 32 -6.71 3.05 17.81
CA ASP A 32 -6.93 2.56 19.17
C ASP A 32 -7.64 1.20 19.20
N ARG A 33 -8.63 0.99 18.29
CA ARG A 33 -9.31 -0.32 18.14
C ARG A 33 -8.32 -1.44 17.80
N GLN A 34 -7.31 -1.16 17.00
CA GLN A 34 -6.31 -2.14 16.56
C GLN A 34 -5.17 -2.35 17.57
N THR A 35 -5.02 -1.45 18.54
CA THR A 35 -3.86 -1.46 19.45
C THR A 35 -4.25 -1.63 20.93
N TYR A 36 -4.93 -0.68 21.52
CA TYR A 36 -5.11 -0.60 22.98
C TYR A 36 -6.55 -0.76 23.47
N MET A 37 -7.54 -0.72 22.58
CA MET A 37 -8.92 -0.79 22.98
C MET A 37 -9.24 -2.11 23.72
N PRO A 38 -9.89 -2.07 24.91
CA PRO A 38 -10.39 -3.28 25.55
C PRO A 38 -11.37 -4.04 24.66
N LYS A 39 -11.28 -5.37 24.62
CA LYS A 39 -12.14 -6.23 23.78
C LYS A 39 -13.64 -5.99 23.98
N GLY A 40 -14.07 -5.65 25.18
CA GLY A 40 -15.47 -5.32 25.47
C GLY A 40 -15.97 -4.01 24.87
N GLY A 41 -15.07 -3.16 24.35
CA GLY A 41 -15.40 -1.86 23.77
C GLY A 41 -15.85 -1.90 22.31
N ILE A 42 -15.78 -3.05 21.62
CA ILE A 42 -15.91 -3.15 20.17
C ILE A 42 -17.25 -2.60 19.65
N ALA A 43 -18.37 -2.92 20.30
CA ALA A 43 -19.69 -2.46 19.87
C ALA A 43 -19.83 -0.93 19.97
N SER A 44 -19.44 -0.35 21.11
CA SER A 44 -19.48 1.11 21.29
C SER A 44 -18.54 1.85 20.33
N ARG A 45 -17.36 1.28 20.06
CA ARG A 45 -16.40 1.85 19.12
C ARG A 45 -16.92 1.83 17.69
N ALA A 46 -17.59 0.76 17.27
CA ALA A 46 -18.22 0.67 15.96
C ALA A 46 -19.26 1.80 15.76
N GLU A 47 -20.13 2.04 16.75
CA GLU A 47 -21.12 3.12 16.69
C GLU A 47 -20.46 4.52 16.65
N GLN A 48 -19.41 4.74 17.44
CA GLN A 48 -18.66 6.00 17.43
C GLN A 48 -18.04 6.27 16.05
N MET A 49 -17.38 5.26 15.46
CA MET A 49 -16.75 5.37 14.15
C MET A 49 -17.79 5.58 13.04
N ALA A 50 -18.92 4.87 13.09
CA ALA A 50 -20.03 5.05 12.15
C ALA A 50 -20.60 6.47 12.23
N THR A 51 -20.79 7.01 13.43
CA THR A 51 -21.27 8.38 13.63
C THR A 51 -20.32 9.41 13.05
N LEU A 52 -19.00 9.30 13.31
CA LEU A 52 -18.01 10.23 12.77
C LEU A 52 -17.91 10.13 11.24
N SER A 53 -17.97 8.91 10.68
CA SER A 53 -17.98 8.71 9.23
C SER A 53 -19.20 9.38 8.59
N ARG A 54 -20.39 9.21 9.17
CA ARG A 54 -21.62 9.85 8.68
C ARG A 54 -21.54 11.36 8.76
N LEU A 55 -21.10 11.92 9.88
CA LEU A 55 -20.94 13.38 10.03
C LEU A 55 -19.98 13.96 9.00
N ALA A 56 -18.81 13.34 8.78
CA ALA A 56 -17.85 13.78 7.79
C ALA A 56 -18.43 13.74 6.36
N HIS A 57 -19.20 12.68 6.06
CA HIS A 57 -19.86 12.55 4.75
C HIS A 57 -20.95 13.61 4.56
N GLU A 58 -21.87 13.77 5.53
CA GLU A 58 -22.94 14.78 5.49
C GLU A 58 -22.38 16.17 5.27
N MET A 59 -21.34 16.55 6.03
CA MET A 59 -20.67 17.84 5.87
C MET A 59 -20.04 18.02 4.48
N LEU A 60 -19.47 16.94 3.90
CA LEU A 60 -18.88 17.01 2.57
C LEU A 60 -19.93 17.24 1.48
N VAL A 61 -21.06 16.52 1.53
CA VAL A 61 -22.09 16.56 0.46
C VAL A 61 -23.14 17.65 0.64
N GLU A 62 -23.07 18.48 1.69
CA GLU A 62 -23.99 19.61 1.87
C GLU A 62 -23.94 20.58 0.68
N ASP A 63 -25.09 21.16 0.32
CA ASP A 63 -25.24 22.15 -0.75
C ASP A 63 -24.26 23.34 -0.64
N GLU A 64 -23.88 23.70 0.58
CA GLU A 64 -22.92 24.77 0.80
C GLU A 64 -21.55 24.42 0.22
N THR A 65 -21.07 23.18 0.37
CA THR A 65 -19.80 22.74 -0.21
C THR A 65 -19.84 22.88 -1.74
N GLY A 66 -20.92 22.41 -2.37
CA GLY A 66 -21.11 22.55 -3.83
C GLY A 66 -21.11 24.01 -4.28
N ARG A 67 -21.91 24.87 -3.61
CA ARG A 67 -21.98 26.31 -3.93
C ARG A 67 -20.63 27.03 -3.80
N LEU A 68 -19.84 26.68 -2.78
CA LEU A 68 -18.48 27.24 -2.62
C LEU A 68 -17.56 26.81 -3.76
N LEU A 69 -17.56 25.51 -4.09
CA LEU A 69 -16.79 24.96 -5.21
C LEU A 69 -17.19 25.60 -6.54
N ASP A 70 -18.49 25.79 -6.80
CA ASP A 70 -18.98 26.44 -8.03
C ASP A 70 -18.56 27.91 -8.11
N SER A 71 -18.61 28.63 -6.99
CA SER A 71 -18.20 30.05 -6.95
C SER A 71 -16.70 30.25 -7.18
N LEU A 72 -15.87 29.25 -6.86
CA LEU A 72 -14.43 29.27 -7.10
C LEU A 72 -14.04 28.88 -8.52
N GLY A 73 -14.92 28.17 -9.24
CA GLY A 73 -14.68 27.72 -10.60
C GLY A 73 -13.49 26.74 -10.69
N GLU A 74 -12.66 26.92 -11.71
CA GLU A 74 -11.46 26.11 -11.97
C GLU A 74 -10.19 26.98 -11.92
N PRO A 75 -9.64 27.25 -10.72
CA PRO A 75 -8.39 27.97 -10.59
C PRO A 75 -7.22 27.20 -11.21
N ASP A 76 -6.10 27.90 -11.47
CA ASP A 76 -4.88 27.28 -12.00
C ASP A 76 -4.47 26.06 -11.17
N PRO A 77 -4.50 24.84 -11.74
CA PRO A 77 -4.20 23.60 -11.01
C PRO A 77 -2.75 23.48 -10.51
N SER A 78 -1.84 24.32 -11.03
CA SER A 78 -0.46 24.37 -10.56
C SER A 78 -0.32 25.15 -9.24
N SER A 79 -1.27 26.05 -8.94
CA SER A 79 -1.34 26.78 -7.68
C SER A 79 -1.79 25.86 -6.52
N GLU A 80 -1.54 26.27 -5.28
CA GLU A 80 -2.04 25.53 -4.10
C GLU A 80 -3.57 25.63 -3.99
N GLU A 81 -4.12 26.80 -4.30
CA GLU A 81 -5.56 27.03 -4.32
C GLU A 81 -6.25 26.14 -5.36
N GLY A 82 -5.75 26.15 -6.61
CA GLY A 82 -6.32 25.33 -7.67
C GLY A 82 -6.23 23.84 -7.40
N ALA A 83 -5.11 23.39 -6.85
CA ALA A 83 -4.94 22.01 -6.43
C ALA A 83 -5.92 21.60 -5.31
N LEU A 84 -6.13 22.49 -4.30
CA LEU A 84 -7.09 22.27 -3.22
C LEU A 84 -8.51 22.19 -3.76
N VAL A 85 -8.93 23.16 -4.57
CA VAL A 85 -10.27 23.20 -5.17
C VAL A 85 -10.51 21.96 -6.04
N ARG A 86 -9.53 21.58 -6.87
CA ARG A 86 -9.60 20.38 -7.72
C ARG A 86 -9.77 19.09 -6.90
N ARG A 87 -9.01 18.92 -5.81
CA ARG A 87 -9.15 17.76 -4.93
C ARG A 87 -10.47 17.75 -4.19
N ALA A 88 -10.88 18.88 -3.63
CA ALA A 88 -12.15 18.99 -2.92
C ALA A 88 -13.35 18.75 -3.86
N ARG A 89 -13.33 19.30 -5.09
CA ARG A 89 -14.35 19.05 -6.11
C ARG A 89 -14.45 17.58 -6.46
N ARG A 90 -13.32 16.92 -6.71
CA ARG A 90 -13.30 15.48 -6.99
C ARG A 90 -13.92 14.66 -5.84
N GLU A 91 -13.58 14.95 -4.58
CA GLU A 91 -14.17 14.26 -3.43
C GLU A 91 -15.68 14.51 -3.33
N TYR A 92 -16.10 15.75 -3.50
CA TYR A 92 -17.50 16.17 -3.46
C TYR A 92 -18.31 15.49 -4.57
N GLU A 93 -17.86 15.55 -5.82
CA GLU A 93 -18.54 14.94 -6.96
C GLU A 93 -18.67 13.42 -6.82
N ARG A 94 -17.61 12.74 -6.39
CA ARG A 94 -17.67 11.29 -6.14
C ARG A 94 -18.63 10.94 -5.01
N ALA A 95 -18.64 11.73 -3.94
CA ALA A 95 -19.54 11.50 -2.80
C ALA A 95 -21.01 11.76 -3.15
N THR A 96 -21.31 12.78 -3.95
CA THR A 96 -22.67 13.16 -4.34
C THR A 96 -23.26 12.30 -5.46
N LYS A 97 -22.40 11.68 -6.30
CA LYS A 97 -22.85 10.71 -7.33
C LYS A 97 -23.40 9.41 -6.75
N LEU A 98 -22.97 9.01 -5.55
CA LEU A 98 -23.41 7.78 -4.92
C LEU A 98 -24.74 8.01 -4.18
N PRO A 99 -25.84 7.31 -4.53
CA PRO A 99 -27.07 7.39 -3.78
C PRO A 99 -26.88 7.01 -2.32
N ALA A 100 -27.47 7.77 -1.39
CA ALA A 100 -27.35 7.52 0.04
C ALA A 100 -27.76 6.09 0.45
N GLU A 101 -28.79 5.55 -0.20
CA GLU A 101 -29.26 4.17 0.00
C GLU A 101 -28.19 3.16 -0.42
N LEU A 102 -27.51 3.37 -1.56
CA LEU A 102 -26.43 2.49 -2.01
C LEU A 102 -25.24 2.50 -1.03
N VAL A 103 -24.89 3.68 -0.51
CA VAL A 103 -23.84 3.83 0.53
C VAL A 103 -24.22 3.06 1.79
N ALA A 104 -25.48 3.18 2.25
CA ALA A 104 -25.97 2.49 3.43
C ALA A 104 -26.03 0.97 3.24
N GLN A 105 -26.46 0.50 2.06
CA GLN A 105 -26.50 -0.93 1.71
C GLN A 105 -25.07 -1.50 1.64
N THR A 106 -24.13 -0.78 1.03
CA THR A 106 -22.72 -1.20 0.95
C THR A 106 -22.11 -1.33 2.35
N ALA A 107 -22.31 -0.33 3.22
CA ALA A 107 -21.82 -0.38 4.59
C ALA A 107 -22.38 -1.57 5.38
N ARG A 108 -23.67 -1.88 5.19
CA ARG A 108 -24.31 -3.02 5.84
C ARG A 108 -23.80 -4.36 5.27
N ALA A 109 -23.62 -4.45 3.95
CA ALA A 109 -23.13 -5.66 3.31
C ALA A 109 -21.71 -5.98 3.74
N THR A 110 -20.79 -5.00 3.78
CA THR A 110 -19.41 -5.21 4.21
C THR A 110 -19.31 -5.56 5.69
N ALA A 111 -20.13 -4.94 6.56
CA ALA A 111 -20.18 -5.28 7.98
C ALA A 111 -20.64 -6.72 8.26
N LEU A 112 -21.43 -7.31 7.36
CA LEU A 112 -21.84 -8.73 7.43
C LEU A 112 -20.84 -9.65 6.73
N ALA A 113 -20.17 -9.16 5.70
CA ALA A 113 -19.23 -9.94 4.91
C ALA A 113 -17.90 -10.22 5.66
N GLU A 114 -17.41 -9.26 6.47
CA GLU A 114 -16.17 -9.43 7.22
C GLU A 114 -16.21 -10.63 8.20
N PRO A 115 -17.20 -10.75 9.12
CA PRO A 115 -17.30 -11.93 10.00
C PRO A 115 -17.58 -13.23 9.25
N ALA A 116 -18.30 -13.17 8.12
CA ALA A 116 -18.53 -14.35 7.26
C ALA A 116 -17.23 -14.81 6.61
N TRP A 117 -16.39 -13.87 6.14
CA TRP A 117 -15.06 -14.16 5.61
C TRP A 117 -14.13 -14.75 6.68
N GLU A 118 -14.10 -14.20 7.90
CA GLU A 118 -13.31 -14.74 9.01
C GLU A 118 -13.67 -16.22 9.29
N ARG A 119 -14.97 -16.51 9.37
CA ARG A 119 -15.48 -17.86 9.57
C ARG A 119 -15.15 -18.78 8.39
N ALA A 120 -15.39 -18.33 7.13
CA ALA A 120 -15.07 -19.08 5.92
C ALA A 120 -13.59 -19.45 5.88
N ARG A 121 -12.72 -18.53 6.26
CA ARG A 121 -11.27 -18.75 6.33
C ARG A 121 -10.87 -19.72 7.42
N GLU A 122 -11.47 -19.62 8.61
CA GLU A 122 -11.22 -20.54 9.73
C GLU A 122 -11.69 -21.96 9.39
N GLU A 123 -12.88 -22.11 8.80
CA GLU A 123 -13.46 -23.38 8.36
C GLU A 123 -12.86 -23.87 7.02
N SER A 124 -12.14 -23.02 6.31
CA SER A 124 -11.65 -23.25 4.94
C SER A 124 -12.77 -23.64 3.97
N ASP A 125 -13.88 -22.95 4.03
CA ASP A 125 -15.11 -23.21 3.26
C ASP A 125 -15.58 -21.96 2.52
N TRP A 126 -15.35 -21.92 1.20
CA TRP A 126 -15.78 -20.84 0.33
C TRP A 126 -17.30 -20.59 0.38
N SER A 127 -18.10 -21.64 0.54
CA SER A 127 -19.56 -21.54 0.50
C SER A 127 -20.13 -20.62 1.58
N VAL A 128 -19.43 -20.46 2.71
CA VAL A 128 -19.79 -19.55 3.80
C VAL A 128 -19.70 -18.08 3.39
N PHE A 129 -18.76 -17.74 2.49
CA PHE A 129 -18.51 -16.36 2.07
C PHE A 129 -19.12 -16.00 0.71
N ALA A 130 -19.30 -16.95 -0.18
CA ALA A 130 -19.68 -16.73 -1.59
C ALA A 130 -20.91 -15.81 -1.77
N ALA A 131 -21.99 -16.06 -1.05
CA ALA A 131 -23.20 -15.22 -1.13
C ALA A 131 -22.99 -13.78 -0.63
N HIS A 132 -22.11 -13.56 0.36
CA HIS A 132 -21.74 -12.24 0.83
C HIS A 132 -20.92 -11.49 -0.22
N LEU A 133 -20.00 -12.19 -0.91
CA LEU A 133 -19.22 -11.61 -2.01
C LEU A 133 -20.12 -11.24 -3.19
N GLU A 134 -21.07 -12.08 -3.58
CA GLU A 134 -22.04 -11.75 -4.64
C GLU A 134 -22.80 -10.46 -4.32
N GLY A 135 -23.28 -10.33 -3.07
CA GLY A 135 -23.97 -9.13 -2.61
C GLY A 135 -23.07 -7.89 -2.67
N THR A 136 -21.85 -8.00 -2.17
CA THR A 136 -20.89 -6.90 -2.18
C THR A 136 -20.47 -6.52 -3.61
N LEU A 137 -20.19 -7.50 -4.47
CA LEU A 137 -19.87 -7.28 -5.89
C LEU A 137 -21.01 -6.56 -6.63
N SER A 138 -22.26 -6.99 -6.43
CA SER A 138 -23.43 -6.34 -7.03
C SER A 138 -23.54 -4.87 -6.64
N LEU A 139 -23.33 -4.55 -5.35
CA LEU A 139 -23.35 -3.16 -4.88
C LEU A 139 -22.17 -2.34 -5.45
N ARG A 140 -20.99 -2.96 -5.62
CA ARG A 140 -19.85 -2.28 -6.24
C ARG A 140 -20.04 -2.04 -7.74
N LYS A 141 -20.71 -2.94 -8.46
CA LYS A 141 -21.15 -2.71 -9.86
C LYS A 141 -22.12 -1.52 -9.92
N GLN A 142 -23.12 -1.45 -9.04
CA GLN A 142 -24.04 -0.31 -8.96
C GLN A 142 -23.29 1.00 -8.62
N ALA A 143 -22.28 0.94 -7.75
CA ALA A 143 -21.46 2.10 -7.45
C ALA A 143 -20.64 2.57 -8.66
N ALA A 144 -20.10 1.65 -9.46
CA ALA A 144 -19.38 1.98 -10.69
C ALA A 144 -20.30 2.69 -11.69
N GLU A 145 -21.54 2.19 -11.89
CA GLU A 145 -22.55 2.84 -12.73
C GLU A 145 -22.91 4.25 -12.23
N ALA A 146 -23.10 4.42 -10.93
CA ALA A 146 -23.42 5.74 -10.35
C ALA A 146 -22.27 6.74 -10.48
N LEU A 147 -21.04 6.30 -10.30
CA LEU A 147 -19.83 7.12 -10.48
C LEU A 147 -19.63 7.53 -11.93
N GLY A 148 -20.00 6.63 -12.85
CA GLY A 148 -19.78 6.77 -14.28
C GLY A 148 -18.36 6.39 -14.69
N TYR A 149 -18.23 5.88 -15.92
CA TYR A 149 -16.96 5.49 -16.55
C TYR A 149 -17.04 5.73 -18.06
N GLU A 150 -15.88 5.80 -18.72
CA GLU A 150 -15.82 5.97 -20.18
C GLU A 150 -15.71 4.62 -20.89
N ASP A 151 -14.75 3.79 -20.43
CA ASP A 151 -14.37 2.56 -21.13
C ASP A 151 -14.88 1.31 -20.41
N HIS A 152 -14.65 1.21 -19.10
CA HIS A 152 -14.90 -0.01 -18.34
C HIS A 152 -15.40 0.28 -16.91
N PRO A 153 -16.44 -0.43 -16.38
CA PRO A 153 -16.96 -0.17 -15.02
C PRO A 153 -15.90 -0.31 -13.93
N TYR A 154 -14.93 -1.20 -14.09
CA TYR A 154 -13.84 -1.37 -13.16
C TYR A 154 -12.94 -0.11 -13.02
N ASP A 155 -12.85 0.73 -14.08
CA ASP A 155 -12.11 2.00 -14.04
C ASP A 155 -12.62 2.95 -12.95
N ALA A 156 -13.96 2.99 -12.74
CA ALA A 156 -14.56 3.84 -11.70
C ALA A 156 -14.14 3.43 -10.28
N LEU A 157 -13.79 2.15 -10.07
CA LEU A 157 -13.31 1.64 -8.80
C LEU A 157 -11.80 1.82 -8.64
N LEU A 158 -11.02 1.53 -9.68
CA LEU A 158 -9.58 1.82 -9.73
C LEU A 158 -9.28 3.28 -9.41
N ASP A 159 -10.06 4.18 -10.00
CA ASP A 159 -9.93 5.64 -9.81
C ASP A 159 -10.07 6.08 -8.35
N ALA A 160 -10.73 5.30 -7.50
CA ALA A 160 -10.83 5.59 -6.06
C ALA A 160 -9.47 5.55 -5.34
N TYR A 161 -8.59 4.67 -5.77
CA TYR A 161 -7.28 4.40 -5.17
C TYR A 161 -6.13 4.99 -5.98
N GLU A 162 -6.28 4.97 -7.29
CA GLU A 162 -5.29 5.45 -8.26
C GLU A 162 -5.97 6.38 -9.26
N PRO A 163 -6.07 7.70 -8.94
CA PRO A 163 -6.75 8.67 -9.79
C PRO A 163 -6.29 8.65 -11.24
N GLY A 164 -7.24 8.44 -12.16
CA GLY A 164 -6.98 8.34 -13.59
C GLY A 164 -6.51 6.97 -14.09
N ALA A 165 -6.43 5.96 -13.23
CA ALA A 165 -6.10 4.60 -13.66
C ALA A 165 -7.18 4.02 -14.57
N LYS A 166 -6.75 3.28 -15.59
CA LYS A 166 -7.58 2.59 -16.55
C LYS A 166 -7.23 1.11 -16.60
N LYS A 167 -8.24 0.22 -16.62
CA LYS A 167 -8.06 -1.23 -16.73
C LYS A 167 -7.10 -1.59 -17.87
N ALA A 168 -7.32 -1.06 -19.05
CA ALA A 168 -6.52 -1.38 -20.24
C ALA A 168 -5.03 -1.02 -20.09
N ARG A 169 -4.69 0.07 -19.36
CA ARG A 169 -3.29 0.44 -19.08
C ARG A 169 -2.67 -0.50 -18.05
N LEU A 170 -3.44 -0.90 -17.05
CA LEU A 170 -2.97 -1.86 -16.05
C LEU A 170 -2.78 -3.25 -16.65
N GLU A 171 -3.64 -3.69 -17.56
CA GLU A 171 -3.45 -4.93 -18.32
C GLU A 171 -2.11 -4.92 -19.07
N ALA A 172 -1.83 -3.85 -19.81
CA ALA A 172 -0.55 -3.72 -20.53
C ALA A 172 0.65 -3.76 -19.57
N MET A 173 0.58 -3.03 -18.45
CA MET A 173 1.61 -3.05 -17.40
C MET A 173 1.82 -4.46 -16.83
N PHE A 174 0.74 -5.16 -16.52
CA PHE A 174 0.82 -6.51 -15.96
C PHE A 174 1.32 -7.54 -16.97
N GLU A 175 0.98 -7.43 -18.25
CA GLU A 175 1.54 -8.29 -19.29
C GLU A 175 3.05 -8.08 -19.44
N GLU A 176 3.55 -6.84 -19.36
CA GLU A 176 4.99 -6.55 -19.35
C GLU A 176 5.67 -7.16 -18.11
N LEU A 177 5.08 -6.96 -16.91
CA LEU A 177 5.61 -7.56 -15.68
C LEU A 177 5.65 -9.08 -15.76
N LYS A 178 4.58 -9.71 -16.22
CA LYS A 178 4.47 -11.16 -16.40
C LYS A 178 5.55 -11.66 -17.37
N ALA A 179 5.70 -11.00 -18.52
CA ALA A 179 6.69 -11.37 -19.53
C ALA A 179 8.14 -11.29 -19.02
N GLY A 180 8.43 -10.35 -18.12
CA GLY A 180 9.75 -10.20 -17.53
C GLY A 180 10.02 -11.11 -16.32
N ILE A 181 9.01 -11.34 -15.48
CA ILE A 181 9.15 -12.05 -14.19
C ILE A 181 9.09 -13.58 -14.37
N LEU A 182 8.18 -14.10 -15.20
CA LEU A 182 8.03 -15.55 -15.37
C LEU A 182 9.32 -16.26 -15.85
N PRO A 183 10.07 -15.74 -16.84
CA PRO A 183 11.35 -16.34 -17.23
C PRO A 183 12.36 -16.37 -16.06
N LEU A 184 12.44 -15.28 -15.28
CA LEU A 184 13.33 -15.19 -14.13
C LEU A 184 13.01 -16.25 -13.07
N ILE A 185 11.71 -16.41 -12.72
CA ILE A 185 11.28 -17.43 -11.76
C ILE A 185 11.63 -18.82 -12.24
N ARG A 186 11.37 -19.13 -13.53
CA ARG A 186 11.68 -20.46 -14.11
C ARG A 186 13.18 -20.75 -14.11
N GLU A 187 14.01 -19.76 -14.39
CA GLU A 187 15.46 -19.90 -14.38
C GLU A 187 15.98 -20.17 -12.95
N VAL A 188 15.46 -19.45 -11.95
CA VAL A 188 15.81 -19.67 -10.54
C VAL A 188 15.29 -21.00 -10.02
N ALA A 189 14.04 -21.37 -10.32
CA ALA A 189 13.46 -22.66 -9.89
C ALA A 189 14.27 -23.88 -10.40
N GLY A 190 14.92 -23.75 -11.53
CA GLY A 190 15.83 -24.78 -12.07
C GLY A 190 17.06 -25.03 -11.21
N GLN A 191 17.39 -24.20 -10.24
CA GLN A 191 18.58 -24.31 -9.38
C GLN A 191 18.38 -25.01 -8.02
N GLY A 192 17.16 -25.30 -7.62
CA GLY A 192 16.83 -26.35 -6.63
C GLY A 192 16.98 -26.07 -5.12
N ASP A 193 17.44 -24.87 -4.66
CA ASP A 193 17.86 -24.66 -3.26
C ASP A 193 17.03 -23.63 -2.44
N GLY A 194 15.77 -23.33 -2.83
CA GLY A 194 15.00 -22.22 -2.25
C GLY A 194 14.74 -22.28 -0.75
N GLU A 195 14.28 -23.42 -0.22
CA GLU A 195 13.93 -23.55 1.21
C GLU A 195 15.17 -23.52 2.12
N ASP A 196 16.25 -24.18 1.74
CA ASP A 196 17.48 -24.23 2.55
C ASP A 196 18.18 -22.87 2.69
N ARG A 197 18.04 -21.98 1.71
CA ARG A 197 18.62 -20.64 1.75
C ARG A 197 18.01 -19.75 2.84
N ALA A 198 16.74 -19.91 3.14
CA ALA A 198 16.03 -19.16 4.17
C ALA A 198 16.28 -19.66 5.60
N ALA A 199 16.88 -20.85 5.77
CA ALA A 199 17.12 -21.45 7.08
C ALA A 199 17.76 -20.50 8.13
N PRO A 200 18.70 -19.61 7.80
CA PRO A 200 19.28 -18.67 8.76
C PRO A 200 18.31 -17.66 9.36
N LEU A 201 17.13 -17.48 8.77
CA LEU A 201 16.11 -16.53 9.20
C LEU A 201 15.14 -17.12 10.23
N HIS A 202 15.20 -18.43 10.44
CA HIS A 202 14.41 -19.16 11.42
C HIS A 202 15.29 -19.56 12.61
N GLY A 203 14.77 -19.34 13.82
CA GLY A 203 15.55 -19.61 15.02
C GLY A 203 14.91 -19.05 16.28
N SER A 204 15.74 -18.60 17.21
CA SER A 204 15.28 -17.92 18.42
C SER A 204 15.69 -16.45 18.37
N PHE A 205 14.70 -15.59 18.19
CA PHE A 205 14.87 -14.14 18.08
C PHE A 205 14.01 -13.44 19.15
N ASP A 206 14.63 -13.00 20.22
CA ASP A 206 13.94 -12.29 21.30
C ASP A 206 13.22 -11.04 20.78
N GLU A 207 11.94 -10.92 21.05
CA GLU A 207 11.11 -9.82 20.53
C GLU A 207 11.57 -8.43 20.94
N ALA A 208 12.04 -8.26 22.19
CA ALA A 208 12.51 -6.96 22.66
C ALA A 208 13.81 -6.54 21.93
N LYS A 209 14.65 -7.52 21.56
CA LYS A 209 15.83 -7.28 20.76
C LYS A 209 15.50 -6.98 19.30
N GLN A 210 14.47 -7.64 18.73
CA GLN A 210 13.97 -7.30 17.40
C GLN A 210 13.45 -5.87 17.37
N GLU A 211 12.63 -5.49 18.35
CA GLU A 211 12.10 -4.12 18.50
C GLU A 211 13.22 -3.10 18.65
N TRP A 212 14.19 -3.36 19.53
CA TRP A 212 15.33 -2.48 19.74
C TRP A 212 16.13 -2.26 18.45
N PHE A 213 16.43 -3.32 17.71
CA PHE A 213 17.18 -3.23 16.45
C PHE A 213 16.36 -2.49 15.38
N GLY A 214 15.07 -2.81 15.24
CA GLY A 214 14.17 -2.11 14.32
C GLY A 214 14.12 -0.61 14.61
N VAL A 215 13.92 -0.21 15.87
CA VAL A 215 13.88 1.21 16.30
C VAL A 215 15.20 1.91 15.96
N GLU A 216 16.35 1.26 16.18
CA GLU A 216 17.63 1.84 15.81
C GLU A 216 17.75 2.12 14.31
N VAL A 217 17.34 1.15 13.47
CA VAL A 217 17.40 1.30 12.02
C VAL A 217 16.46 2.40 11.55
N VAL A 218 15.19 2.40 11.97
CA VAL A 218 14.21 3.38 11.48
C VAL A 218 14.49 4.80 11.98
N THR A 219 15.16 4.93 13.15
CA THR A 219 15.70 6.22 13.61
C THR A 219 16.74 6.76 12.62
N ARG A 220 17.63 5.90 12.12
CA ARG A 220 18.61 6.29 11.11
C ARG A 220 17.99 6.56 9.73
N PHE A 221 16.87 5.90 9.37
CA PHE A 221 16.07 6.26 8.18
C PHE A 221 15.55 7.70 8.27
N GLY A 222 15.48 8.27 9.46
CA GLY A 222 15.02 9.64 9.70
C GLY A 222 13.58 9.73 10.18
N TYR A 223 13.02 8.63 10.72
CA TYR A 223 11.73 8.66 11.39
C TYR A 223 11.80 9.55 12.64
N ASP A 224 10.92 10.53 12.69
CA ASP A 224 10.85 11.53 13.73
C ASP A 224 9.93 11.05 14.87
N TRP A 225 10.54 10.62 15.97
CA TRP A 225 9.84 10.11 17.16
C TRP A 225 9.06 11.18 17.93
N GLU A 226 9.36 12.46 17.76
CA GLU A 226 8.55 13.55 18.32
C GLU A 226 7.21 13.72 17.55
N ARG A 227 7.13 13.16 16.34
CA ARG A 227 5.96 13.18 15.48
C ARG A 227 5.44 11.79 15.12
N GLY A 228 5.78 10.80 15.94
CA GLY A 228 5.33 9.43 15.71
C GLY A 228 5.65 8.52 16.88
N ARG A 229 5.17 7.28 16.77
CA ARG A 229 5.41 6.20 17.72
C ARG A 229 5.26 4.85 17.04
N GLN A 230 5.79 3.80 17.65
CA GLN A 230 5.61 2.42 17.24
C GLN A 230 4.80 1.66 18.29
N ASP A 231 3.80 0.89 17.84
CA ASP A 231 2.97 0.05 18.68
C ASP A 231 2.82 -1.35 18.09
N ARG A 232 2.35 -2.31 18.89
CA ARG A 232 2.15 -3.69 18.45
C ARG A 232 0.71 -3.90 17.97
N THR A 233 0.56 -4.66 16.89
CA THR A 233 -0.74 -5.09 16.35
C THR A 233 -0.63 -6.43 15.63
N VAL A 234 -1.77 -7.07 15.36
CA VAL A 234 -1.82 -8.33 14.61
C VAL A 234 -1.44 -8.12 13.13
N HIS A 235 -1.91 -7.01 12.55
CA HIS A 235 -1.62 -6.62 11.17
C HIS A 235 -0.96 -5.25 11.16
N PRO A 236 0.36 -5.16 10.89
CA PRO A 236 1.08 -3.89 10.81
C PRO A 236 0.41 -2.89 9.85
N PHE A 237 0.44 -1.62 10.21
CA PHE A 237 -0.04 -0.51 9.40
C PHE A 237 0.56 0.83 9.85
N CYS A 238 0.58 1.80 8.96
CA CYS A 238 0.87 3.19 9.26
C CYS A 238 -0.42 4.02 9.34
N ALA A 239 -0.55 4.87 10.35
CA ALA A 239 -1.65 5.81 10.50
C ALA A 239 -1.15 7.23 10.72
N SER A 240 -1.71 8.19 9.97
CA SER A 240 -1.42 9.62 10.14
C SER A 240 -2.68 10.40 10.52
N PHE A 241 -2.50 11.32 11.47
CA PHE A 241 -3.57 12.16 12.01
C PHE A 241 -3.33 13.65 11.73
N GLY A 242 -2.17 13.96 11.16
CA GLY A 242 -1.73 15.31 10.81
C GLY A 242 -0.20 15.41 10.79
N PRO A 243 0.38 16.59 10.49
CA PRO A 243 1.84 16.75 10.32
C PRO A 243 2.69 16.37 11.54
N GLY A 244 2.09 16.38 12.72
CA GLY A 244 2.74 16.08 14.00
C GLY A 244 2.45 14.70 14.56
N ASP A 245 1.74 13.82 13.82
CA ASP A 245 1.38 12.49 14.34
C ASP A 245 1.22 11.47 13.20
N ALA A 246 2.30 10.75 12.92
CA ALA A 246 2.35 9.63 11.96
C ALA A 246 2.91 8.39 12.68
N ARG A 247 2.03 7.44 12.99
CA ARG A 247 2.32 6.26 13.82
C ARG A 247 2.50 5.03 12.97
N ILE A 248 3.46 4.17 13.36
CA ILE A 248 3.65 2.84 12.77
C ILE A 248 3.25 1.77 13.78
N THR A 249 2.82 0.63 13.25
CA THR A 249 2.59 -0.56 14.06
C THR A 249 3.41 -1.73 13.51
N THR A 250 3.74 -2.67 14.36
CA THR A 250 4.51 -3.86 14.00
C THR A 250 4.01 -5.06 14.80
N ARG A 251 4.43 -6.25 14.42
CA ARG A 251 4.32 -7.47 15.22
C ARG A 251 5.66 -8.17 15.23
N PHE A 252 5.91 -9.02 16.21
CA PHE A 252 7.15 -9.77 16.33
C PHE A 252 6.86 -11.27 16.35
N ASP A 253 7.70 -12.04 15.67
CA ASP A 253 7.71 -13.50 15.72
C ASP A 253 9.04 -13.96 16.33
N PRO A 254 9.04 -14.61 17.52
CA PRO A 254 10.27 -15.07 18.14
C PRO A 254 10.95 -16.21 17.37
N GLY A 255 10.27 -16.83 16.40
CA GLY A 255 10.78 -17.92 15.56
C GLY A 255 11.29 -17.48 14.19
N TRP A 256 10.94 -16.25 13.74
CA TRP A 256 11.21 -15.79 12.37
C TRP A 256 11.54 -14.30 12.32
N LEU A 257 12.77 -13.97 11.94
CA LEU A 257 13.32 -12.61 12.02
C LEU A 257 12.72 -11.63 10.98
N THR A 258 12.46 -12.09 9.77
CA THR A 258 12.30 -11.18 8.63
C THR A 258 10.95 -10.51 8.48
N PRO A 259 9.79 -11.14 8.78
CA PRO A 259 8.50 -10.49 8.60
C PRO A 259 8.37 -9.21 9.42
N ASP A 260 8.88 -9.25 10.65
CA ASP A 260 8.77 -8.15 11.58
C ASP A 260 9.71 -7.02 11.24
N LEU A 261 10.95 -7.36 10.88
CA LEU A 261 11.98 -6.40 10.54
C LEU A 261 11.63 -5.62 9.26
N PHE A 262 11.30 -6.36 8.19
CA PHE A 262 10.93 -5.72 6.92
C PHE A 262 9.55 -5.07 6.98
N GLY A 263 8.62 -5.60 7.76
CA GLY A 263 7.34 -4.95 8.06
C GLY A 263 7.54 -3.61 8.76
N THR A 264 8.45 -3.52 9.72
CA THR A 264 8.82 -2.25 10.38
C THR A 264 9.41 -1.25 9.38
N PHE A 265 10.29 -1.69 8.47
CA PHE A 265 10.85 -0.82 7.43
C PHE A 265 9.77 -0.35 6.44
N HIS A 266 8.85 -1.23 6.08
CA HIS A 266 7.71 -0.94 5.22
C HIS A 266 6.82 0.16 5.82
N GLU A 267 6.35 -0.02 7.05
CA GLU A 267 5.49 0.96 7.71
C GLU A 267 6.22 2.29 7.95
N THR A 268 7.53 2.23 8.20
CA THR A 268 8.36 3.43 8.30
C THR A 268 8.43 4.18 6.98
N GLY A 269 8.52 3.50 5.84
CA GLY A 269 8.47 4.14 4.53
C GLY A 269 7.20 4.96 4.32
N HIS A 270 6.05 4.41 4.70
CA HIS A 270 4.78 5.13 4.74
C HIS A 270 4.81 6.35 5.68
N ALA A 271 5.38 6.17 6.87
CA ALA A 271 5.44 7.24 7.86
C ALA A 271 6.40 8.37 7.47
N LEU A 272 7.53 8.07 6.85
CA LEU A 272 8.48 9.06 6.32
C LEU A 272 7.82 9.93 5.25
N TYR A 273 6.95 9.33 4.40
CA TYR A 273 6.14 10.09 3.46
C TYR A 273 5.21 11.06 4.21
N GLN A 274 4.42 10.56 5.16
CA GLN A 274 3.49 11.38 5.94
C GLN A 274 4.20 12.50 6.71
N GLN A 275 5.33 12.22 7.32
CA GLN A 275 6.15 13.20 8.03
C GLN A 275 6.83 14.21 7.08
N GLY A 276 6.96 13.87 5.80
CA GLY A 276 7.57 14.72 4.76
C GLY A 276 6.59 15.63 4.03
N ILE A 277 5.27 15.45 4.17
CA ILE A 277 4.26 16.29 3.54
C ILE A 277 4.37 17.73 4.06
N ASN A 278 4.20 18.71 3.15
CA ASN A 278 4.21 20.11 3.53
C ASN A 278 3.19 20.39 4.65
N PRO A 279 3.62 20.86 5.83
CA PRO A 279 2.72 21.09 6.95
C PRO A 279 1.66 22.18 6.70
N SER A 280 1.86 23.06 5.69
CA SER A 280 0.84 24.05 5.29
C SER A 280 -0.43 23.39 4.72
N TYR A 281 -0.36 22.12 4.29
CA TYR A 281 -1.51 21.35 3.81
C TYR A 281 -2.35 20.73 4.92
N ALA A 282 -1.94 20.89 6.18
CA ALA A 282 -2.68 20.35 7.33
C ALA A 282 -4.16 20.71 7.25
N ARG A 283 -5.01 19.75 7.62
CA ARG A 283 -6.47 19.90 7.66
C ARG A 283 -7.10 20.23 6.30
N THR A 284 -6.43 19.90 5.20
CA THR A 284 -6.95 20.04 3.83
C THR A 284 -6.85 18.73 3.07
N PRO A 285 -7.55 18.55 1.94
CA PRO A 285 -7.40 17.39 1.06
C PRO A 285 -6.00 17.22 0.46
N LEU A 286 -5.14 18.26 0.54
CA LEU A 286 -3.76 18.18 0.08
C LEU A 286 -2.84 17.45 1.08
N TYR A 287 -3.25 17.31 2.36
CA TYR A 287 -2.52 16.51 3.34
C TYR A 287 -2.91 15.03 3.23
N GLY A 288 -2.29 14.38 2.27
CA GLY A 288 -2.49 12.97 1.93
C GLY A 288 -1.50 12.54 0.86
N SER A 289 -1.64 11.34 0.34
CA SER A 289 -0.83 10.87 -0.79
C SER A 289 -1.47 11.26 -2.13
N ALA A 290 -0.64 11.34 -3.17
CA ALA A 290 -1.11 11.51 -4.54
C ALA A 290 -2.05 10.37 -4.97
N SER A 291 -1.69 9.13 -4.59
CA SER A 291 -2.47 7.88 -4.74
C SER A 291 -2.02 6.82 -3.75
N MET A 292 -2.71 5.67 -3.71
CA MET A 292 -2.28 4.51 -2.93
C MET A 292 -1.01 3.89 -3.50
N GLY A 293 -0.84 3.85 -4.83
CA GLY A 293 0.39 3.36 -5.48
C GLY A 293 1.62 4.23 -5.14
N VAL A 294 1.46 5.56 -5.13
CA VAL A 294 2.54 6.46 -4.66
C VAL A 294 2.85 6.25 -3.18
N HIS A 295 1.82 6.02 -2.35
CA HIS A 295 2.01 5.74 -0.92
C HIS A 295 2.77 4.43 -0.70
N GLU A 296 2.39 3.37 -1.41
CA GLU A 296 3.04 2.05 -1.39
C GLU A 296 4.48 2.10 -1.95
N SER A 297 4.76 2.98 -2.91
CA SER A 297 6.10 3.11 -3.46
C SER A 297 7.14 3.53 -2.42
N GLN A 298 6.71 4.28 -1.39
CA GLN A 298 7.59 4.72 -0.33
C GLN A 298 7.91 3.58 0.64
N SER A 299 6.93 2.76 0.99
CA SER A 299 7.15 1.55 1.80
C SER A 299 8.05 0.55 1.09
N ARG A 300 7.77 0.25 -0.18
CA ARG A 300 8.55 -0.69 -0.98
C ARG A 300 9.98 -0.22 -1.24
N LEU A 301 10.20 1.07 -1.39
CA LEU A 301 11.54 1.63 -1.52
C LEU A 301 12.39 1.35 -0.27
N TRP A 302 11.87 1.66 0.90
CA TRP A 302 12.61 1.46 2.15
C TRP A 302 12.72 -0.02 2.55
N GLU A 303 11.70 -0.83 2.29
CA GLU A 303 11.71 -2.27 2.54
C GLU A 303 12.67 -3.00 1.60
N ASN A 304 12.50 -2.84 0.27
CA ASN A 304 13.13 -3.69 -0.72
C ASN A 304 14.43 -3.11 -1.28
N LEU A 305 14.42 -1.83 -1.71
CA LEU A 305 15.58 -1.23 -2.38
C LEU A 305 16.66 -0.84 -1.37
N VAL A 306 16.28 -0.40 -0.18
CA VAL A 306 17.20 -0.07 0.91
C VAL A 306 17.39 -1.28 1.82
N GLY A 307 16.35 -1.71 2.52
CA GLY A 307 16.41 -2.70 3.59
C GLY A 307 16.86 -4.10 3.16
N ARG A 308 16.65 -4.48 1.89
CA ARG A 308 17.14 -5.76 1.33
C ARG A 308 18.41 -5.61 0.51
N SER A 309 19.07 -4.44 0.50
CA SER A 309 20.29 -4.22 -0.26
C SER A 309 21.55 -4.75 0.45
N ARG A 310 22.55 -5.14 -0.34
CA ARG A 310 23.85 -5.54 0.20
C ARG A 310 24.56 -4.37 0.91
N ALA A 311 24.44 -3.14 0.38
CA ALA A 311 25.02 -1.94 0.96
C ALA A 311 24.49 -1.71 2.38
N PHE A 312 23.17 -1.80 2.58
CA PHE A 312 22.55 -1.68 3.89
C PHE A 312 23.09 -2.72 4.87
N TRP A 313 23.14 -3.99 4.49
CA TRP A 313 23.58 -5.06 5.39
C TRP A 313 25.09 -5.08 5.60
N SER A 314 25.90 -4.47 4.76
CA SER A 314 27.33 -4.31 5.03
C SER A 314 27.57 -3.47 6.30
N TYR A 315 26.68 -2.53 6.61
CA TYR A 315 26.72 -1.72 7.82
C TYR A 315 25.98 -2.38 9.00
N PHE A 316 24.73 -2.82 8.81
CA PHE A 316 23.89 -3.27 9.92
C PHE A 316 24.09 -4.73 10.32
N TYR A 317 24.61 -5.59 9.43
CA TYR A 317 24.74 -7.01 9.73
C TYR A 317 25.64 -7.35 10.92
N PRO A 318 26.83 -6.72 11.11
CA PRO A 318 27.63 -6.97 12.29
C PRO A 318 26.84 -6.76 13.58
N ARG A 319 26.04 -5.71 13.62
CA ARG A 319 25.22 -5.34 14.77
C ARG A 319 24.04 -6.28 14.98
N LEU A 320 23.35 -6.68 13.90
CA LEU A 320 22.30 -7.69 13.96
C LEU A 320 22.85 -9.02 14.51
N ARG A 321 24.00 -9.46 14.00
CA ARG A 321 24.68 -10.67 14.45
C ARG A 321 25.06 -10.63 15.93
N ASP A 322 25.53 -9.49 16.42
CA ASP A 322 25.88 -9.29 17.81
C ASP A 322 24.63 -9.21 18.70
N THR A 323 23.48 -8.78 18.16
CA THR A 323 22.18 -8.79 18.84
C THR A 323 21.64 -10.21 19.02
N PHE A 324 21.85 -11.08 18.01
CA PHE A 324 21.37 -12.46 17.98
C PHE A 324 22.50 -13.47 17.78
N PRO A 325 23.48 -13.52 18.73
CA PRO A 325 24.69 -14.31 18.52
C PRO A 325 24.44 -15.84 18.49
N GLU A 326 23.36 -16.32 19.11
CA GLU A 326 23.03 -17.74 19.13
C GLU A 326 22.54 -18.19 17.73
N ALA A 327 21.74 -17.39 17.07
CA ALA A 327 21.21 -17.68 15.74
C ALA A 327 22.21 -17.33 14.62
N LEU A 328 22.89 -16.18 14.71
CA LEU A 328 23.61 -15.60 13.58
C LEU A 328 25.14 -15.67 13.65
N ARG A 329 25.77 -16.08 14.77
CA ARG A 329 27.23 -16.08 14.91
C ARG A 329 27.97 -16.86 13.82
N LYS A 330 27.36 -17.93 13.31
CA LYS A 330 27.96 -18.78 12.27
C LYS A 330 27.51 -18.40 10.86
N VAL A 331 26.62 -17.44 10.74
CA VAL A 331 26.08 -16.98 9.47
C VAL A 331 26.95 -15.82 8.97
N GLY A 332 27.47 -15.93 7.76
CA GLY A 332 28.21 -14.84 7.10
C GLY A 332 27.25 -13.82 6.48
N LEU A 333 27.74 -12.59 6.25
CA LEU A 333 26.94 -11.55 5.59
C LEU A 333 26.35 -12.04 4.26
N GLU A 334 27.16 -12.71 3.44
CA GLU A 334 26.71 -13.18 2.13
C GLU A 334 25.60 -14.23 2.23
N THR A 335 25.73 -15.17 3.18
CA THR A 335 24.68 -16.16 3.45
C THR A 335 23.40 -15.52 3.94
N PHE A 336 23.51 -14.52 4.84
CA PHE A 336 22.36 -13.76 5.33
C PHE A 336 21.72 -12.93 4.20
N TYR A 337 22.51 -12.26 3.38
CA TYR A 337 22.02 -11.47 2.24
C TYR A 337 21.27 -12.34 1.23
N ARG A 338 21.79 -13.53 0.92
CA ARG A 338 21.08 -14.51 0.07
C ARG A 338 19.80 -15.01 0.73
N ALA A 339 19.81 -15.23 2.05
CA ALA A 339 18.63 -15.69 2.79
C ALA A 339 17.46 -14.69 2.77
N ILE A 340 17.73 -13.40 2.98
CA ILE A 340 16.67 -12.37 2.98
C ILE A 340 16.13 -12.02 1.59
N ASN A 341 16.77 -12.53 0.54
CA ASN A 341 16.41 -12.29 -0.86
C ASN A 341 16.13 -13.60 -1.63
N VAL A 342 15.62 -14.60 -0.94
CA VAL A 342 15.21 -15.86 -1.61
C VAL A 342 14.05 -15.57 -2.55
N LEU A 343 14.13 -16.09 -3.77
CA LEU A 343 13.04 -16.10 -4.73
C LEU A 343 12.42 -17.49 -4.72
N THR A 344 11.23 -17.62 -4.15
CA THR A 344 10.50 -18.89 -4.04
C THR A 344 9.00 -18.62 -4.16
N PRO A 345 8.33 -19.15 -5.19
CA PRO A 345 6.88 -19.05 -5.28
C PRO A 345 6.20 -19.57 -4.03
N SER A 346 5.34 -18.78 -3.43
CA SER A 346 4.58 -19.11 -2.22
C SER A 346 3.08 -19.13 -2.50
N ARG A 347 2.31 -19.78 -1.61
CA ARG A 347 0.85 -19.79 -1.71
C ARG A 347 0.21 -18.52 -1.19
N ILE A 348 0.89 -17.83 -0.28
CA ILE A 348 0.35 -16.70 0.49
C ILE A 348 1.01 -15.39 0.02
N ARG A 349 0.19 -14.45 -0.46
CA ARG A 349 0.65 -13.16 -1.00
C ARG A 349 1.51 -12.36 -0.02
N VAL A 350 1.10 -12.25 1.23
CA VAL A 350 1.82 -11.44 2.23
C VAL A 350 3.18 -12.03 2.64
N GLU A 351 3.44 -13.29 2.28
CA GLU A 351 4.70 -14.01 2.49
C GLU A 351 5.54 -14.08 1.21
N ALA A 352 4.99 -13.60 0.08
CA ALA A 352 5.65 -13.68 -1.21
C ALA A 352 6.92 -12.81 -1.26
N ASP A 353 7.92 -13.31 -1.97
CA ASP A 353 9.14 -12.56 -2.25
C ASP A 353 8.88 -11.38 -3.21
N GLU A 354 9.87 -10.52 -3.35
CA GLU A 354 9.78 -9.27 -4.10
C GLU A 354 9.39 -9.46 -5.59
N ALA A 355 9.81 -10.54 -6.22
CA ALA A 355 9.52 -10.79 -7.63
C ALA A 355 8.14 -11.44 -7.80
N THR A 356 7.86 -12.53 -7.06
CA THR A 356 6.62 -13.29 -7.19
C THR A 356 5.40 -12.54 -6.67
N TYR A 357 5.59 -11.56 -5.77
CA TYR A 357 4.51 -10.72 -5.25
C TYR A 357 3.64 -10.09 -6.35
N ASN A 358 4.25 -9.61 -7.45
CA ASN A 358 3.50 -8.99 -8.54
C ASN A 358 2.59 -9.97 -9.28
N LEU A 359 2.94 -11.26 -9.33
CA LEU A 359 2.09 -12.29 -9.92
C LEU A 359 0.88 -12.60 -9.05
N HIS A 360 1.03 -12.52 -7.72
CA HIS A 360 -0.11 -12.56 -6.80
C HIS A 360 -1.08 -11.39 -7.03
N ILE A 361 -0.56 -10.21 -7.35
CA ILE A 361 -1.40 -9.05 -7.64
C ILE A 361 -2.05 -9.18 -9.02
N LEU A 362 -1.31 -9.62 -10.04
CA LEU A 362 -1.82 -9.86 -11.38
C LEU A 362 -3.03 -10.77 -11.38
N LEU A 363 -2.93 -11.94 -10.73
CA LEU A 363 -4.07 -12.89 -10.69
C LEU A 363 -5.33 -12.27 -10.06
N ARG A 364 -5.17 -11.44 -9.03
CA ARG A 364 -6.30 -10.77 -8.38
C ARG A 364 -6.93 -9.71 -9.28
N PHE A 365 -6.10 -8.95 -9.96
CA PHE A 365 -6.55 -7.95 -10.94
C PHE A 365 -7.37 -8.61 -12.07
N GLU A 366 -6.87 -9.71 -12.64
CA GLU A 366 -7.56 -10.43 -13.72
C GLU A 366 -8.86 -11.07 -13.23
N LEU A 367 -8.88 -11.64 -12.01
CA LEU A 367 -10.11 -12.20 -11.44
C LEU A 367 -11.15 -11.12 -11.14
N GLU A 368 -10.72 -9.96 -10.59
CA GLU A 368 -11.64 -8.83 -10.40
C GLU A 368 -12.21 -8.33 -11.74
N ALA A 369 -11.35 -8.14 -12.74
CA ALA A 369 -11.79 -7.72 -14.08
C ALA A 369 -12.83 -8.69 -14.66
N ALA A 370 -12.56 -10.00 -14.62
CA ALA A 370 -13.49 -11.03 -15.11
C ALA A 370 -14.82 -11.06 -14.33
N LEU A 371 -14.83 -10.79 -13.02
CA LEU A 371 -16.06 -10.66 -12.24
C LEU A 371 -16.89 -9.43 -12.66
N PHE A 372 -16.24 -8.33 -13.07
CA PHE A 372 -16.91 -7.13 -13.55
C PHE A 372 -17.41 -7.29 -15.00
N GLU A 373 -16.73 -8.07 -15.82
CA GLU A 373 -17.10 -8.41 -17.20
C GLU A 373 -18.18 -9.50 -17.29
N GLU A 374 -18.51 -10.14 -16.16
CA GLU A 374 -19.42 -11.29 -16.05
C GLU A 374 -18.93 -12.57 -16.77
N ASP A 375 -17.63 -12.61 -17.08
CA ASP A 375 -16.96 -13.77 -17.65
C ASP A 375 -16.65 -14.84 -16.59
N LEU A 376 -16.69 -14.46 -15.29
CA LEU A 376 -16.45 -15.31 -14.15
C LEU A 376 -17.60 -15.18 -13.13
N SER A 377 -18.16 -16.31 -12.69
CA SER A 377 -19.10 -16.33 -11.57
C SER A 377 -18.37 -16.39 -10.23
N VAL A 378 -19.00 -15.87 -9.16
CA VAL A 378 -18.48 -16.00 -7.81
C VAL A 378 -18.35 -17.47 -7.38
N ALA A 379 -19.24 -18.34 -7.87
CA ALA A 379 -19.19 -19.78 -7.59
C ALA A 379 -17.92 -20.45 -8.16
N ASP A 380 -17.44 -19.98 -9.31
CA ASP A 380 -16.29 -20.56 -10.01
C ASP A 380 -14.95 -19.92 -9.57
N LEU A 381 -14.99 -18.88 -8.73
CA LEU A 381 -13.83 -18.11 -8.34
C LEU A 381 -12.71 -18.94 -7.66
N PRO A 382 -12.97 -19.92 -6.77
CA PRO A 382 -11.92 -20.77 -6.22
C PRO A 382 -11.19 -21.59 -7.28
N THR A 383 -11.92 -22.12 -8.28
CA THR A 383 -11.35 -22.89 -9.39
C THR A 383 -10.47 -22.01 -10.26
N ALA A 384 -10.97 -20.82 -10.63
CA ALA A 384 -10.21 -19.85 -11.42
C ALA A 384 -8.96 -19.34 -10.68
N TRP A 385 -9.08 -19.12 -9.36
CA TRP A 385 -7.94 -18.76 -8.49
C TRP A 385 -6.84 -19.82 -8.53
N ASN A 386 -7.19 -21.08 -8.28
CA ASN A 386 -6.24 -22.18 -8.26
C ASN A 386 -5.56 -22.37 -9.63
N ALA A 387 -6.30 -22.26 -10.72
CA ALA A 387 -5.75 -22.33 -12.08
C ALA A 387 -4.71 -21.23 -12.34
N LYS A 388 -4.98 -19.97 -11.92
CA LYS A 388 -4.02 -18.88 -12.07
C LYS A 388 -2.82 -18.99 -11.15
N MET A 389 -2.99 -19.51 -9.93
CA MET A 389 -1.88 -19.80 -9.02
C MET A 389 -0.92 -20.82 -9.62
N GLU A 390 -1.47 -21.90 -10.20
CA GLU A 390 -0.66 -22.91 -10.89
C GLU A 390 0.02 -22.35 -12.13
N GLU A 391 -0.70 -21.58 -12.96
CA GLU A 391 -0.17 -20.97 -14.18
C GLU A 391 1.00 -20.01 -13.92
N TYR A 392 0.86 -19.13 -12.92
CA TYR A 392 1.81 -18.03 -12.69
C TYR A 392 2.91 -18.39 -11.68
N LEU A 393 2.58 -19.17 -10.69
CA LEU A 393 3.48 -19.47 -9.58
C LEU A 393 3.90 -20.93 -9.51
N GLY A 394 3.26 -21.82 -10.30
CA GLY A 394 3.54 -23.24 -10.25
C GLY A 394 3.15 -23.91 -8.92
N VAL A 395 2.26 -23.28 -8.14
CA VAL A 395 1.81 -23.78 -6.85
C VAL A 395 0.29 -23.76 -6.78
N THR A 396 -0.30 -24.79 -6.18
CA THR A 396 -1.75 -24.85 -5.95
C THR A 396 -2.02 -24.75 -4.46
N PRO A 397 -2.97 -23.88 -4.02
CA PRO A 397 -3.42 -23.84 -2.63
C PRO A 397 -3.97 -25.21 -2.18
N GLU A 398 -3.68 -25.58 -0.95
CA GLU A 398 -4.17 -26.87 -0.38
C GLU A 398 -5.66 -26.80 -0.02
N ASN A 399 -6.14 -25.60 0.23
CA ASN A 399 -7.51 -25.33 0.66
C ASN A 399 -7.88 -23.84 0.38
N ASP A 400 -9.13 -23.48 0.58
CA ASP A 400 -9.65 -22.15 0.30
C ASP A 400 -9.02 -21.05 1.18
N ALA A 401 -8.63 -21.37 2.41
CA ALA A 401 -7.97 -20.42 3.31
C ALA A 401 -6.57 -20.00 2.82
N GLN A 402 -5.85 -20.91 2.16
CA GLN A 402 -4.59 -20.61 1.48
C GLN A 402 -4.79 -20.05 0.06
N GLY A 403 -6.00 -20.19 -0.49
CA GLY A 403 -6.39 -19.73 -1.81
C GLY A 403 -7.21 -18.45 -1.77
N VAL A 404 -8.41 -18.56 -2.29
CA VAL A 404 -9.36 -17.47 -2.54
C VAL A 404 -9.77 -16.68 -1.30
N LEU A 405 -9.66 -17.25 -0.10
CA LEU A 405 -9.99 -16.62 1.18
C LEU A 405 -8.80 -15.95 1.89
N GLN A 406 -7.62 -15.90 1.28
CA GLN A 406 -6.43 -15.38 1.99
C GLN A 406 -6.47 -13.88 2.27
N ASP A 407 -7.24 -13.09 1.51
CA ASP A 407 -7.31 -11.63 1.60
C ASP A 407 -8.69 -11.13 2.05
N ILE A 408 -8.71 -10.18 2.98
CA ILE A 408 -9.93 -9.53 3.49
C ILE A 408 -10.54 -8.50 2.52
N HIS A 409 -9.82 -8.09 1.48
CA HIS A 409 -10.16 -6.95 0.63
C HIS A 409 -11.59 -7.02 0.08
N TRP A 410 -12.00 -8.15 -0.44
CA TRP A 410 -13.34 -8.32 -1.00
C TRP A 410 -14.45 -8.27 0.03
N ALA A 411 -14.19 -8.76 1.24
CA ALA A 411 -15.15 -8.64 2.35
C ALA A 411 -15.41 -7.18 2.72
N ASN A 412 -14.38 -6.34 2.62
CA ASN A 412 -14.46 -4.90 2.82
C ASN A 412 -14.88 -4.12 1.55
N GLY A 413 -15.23 -4.81 0.47
CA GLY A 413 -15.65 -4.18 -0.79
C GLY A 413 -14.54 -3.41 -1.51
N LEU A 414 -13.26 -3.73 -1.27
CA LEU A 414 -12.10 -3.02 -1.82
C LEU A 414 -11.72 -3.53 -3.22
N PHE A 415 -12.69 -3.58 -4.14
CA PHE A 415 -12.41 -3.88 -5.55
C PHE A 415 -11.65 -2.73 -6.21
N GLY A 416 -10.67 -3.05 -7.05
CA GLY A 416 -9.77 -2.08 -7.67
C GLY A 416 -8.59 -1.65 -6.81
N TYR A 417 -8.45 -2.21 -5.60
CA TYR A 417 -7.36 -1.88 -4.68
C TYR A 417 -6.05 -2.60 -5.01
N PHE A 418 -6.10 -3.89 -5.33
CA PHE A 418 -4.92 -4.74 -5.51
C PHE A 418 -3.86 -4.18 -6.49
N PRO A 419 -4.21 -3.57 -7.64
CA PRO A 419 -3.22 -3.03 -8.55
C PRO A 419 -2.28 -2.00 -7.93
N THR A 420 -2.72 -1.27 -6.89
CA THR A 420 -1.91 -0.25 -6.22
C THR A 420 -0.61 -0.80 -5.65
N TYR A 421 -0.58 -2.05 -5.23
CA TYR A 421 0.60 -2.73 -4.72
C TYR A 421 1.67 -2.92 -5.81
N ALA A 422 1.28 -3.39 -7.00
CA ALA A 422 2.21 -3.56 -8.12
C ALA A 422 2.67 -2.20 -8.69
N ILE A 423 1.75 -1.23 -8.78
CA ILE A 423 2.09 0.15 -9.14
C ILE A 423 3.14 0.70 -8.15
N GLY A 424 2.96 0.48 -6.85
CA GLY A 424 3.91 0.88 -5.82
C GLY A 424 5.30 0.26 -6.02
N ASN A 425 5.38 -1.03 -6.35
CA ASN A 425 6.64 -1.69 -6.64
C ASN A 425 7.36 -1.03 -7.84
N VAL A 426 6.67 -0.79 -8.94
CA VAL A 426 7.24 -0.15 -10.14
C VAL A 426 7.68 1.28 -9.84
N LEU A 427 6.84 2.07 -9.18
CA LEU A 427 7.13 3.46 -8.81
C LEU A 427 8.33 3.57 -7.87
N SER A 428 8.49 2.62 -6.93
CA SER A 428 9.59 2.64 -5.97
C SER A 428 10.95 2.64 -6.67
N VAL A 429 11.11 1.81 -7.71
CA VAL A 429 12.36 1.75 -8.48
C VAL A 429 12.55 2.99 -9.34
N GLN A 430 11.49 3.51 -9.97
CA GLN A 430 11.60 4.75 -10.75
C GLN A 430 12.05 5.94 -9.90
N PHE A 431 11.48 6.11 -8.71
CA PHE A 431 11.91 7.17 -7.78
C PHE A 431 13.33 6.95 -7.29
N PHE A 432 13.69 5.72 -6.97
CA PHE A 432 15.03 5.39 -6.50
C PHE A 432 16.09 5.65 -7.58
N ASP A 433 15.84 5.23 -8.82
CA ASP A 433 16.73 5.48 -9.95
C ASP A 433 16.97 6.99 -10.18
N GLU A 434 15.92 7.82 -10.09
CA GLU A 434 16.08 9.26 -10.23
C GLU A 434 16.80 9.89 -9.03
N ALA A 435 16.57 9.36 -7.82
CA ALA A 435 17.34 9.76 -6.64
C ALA A 435 18.83 9.45 -6.81
N LEU A 436 19.18 8.26 -7.30
CA LEU A 436 20.58 7.87 -7.56
C LEU A 436 21.25 8.74 -8.63
N LYS A 437 20.52 9.14 -9.67
CA LYS A 437 21.05 10.06 -10.69
C LYS A 437 21.30 11.46 -10.13
N ALA A 438 20.38 11.94 -9.29
CA ALA A 438 20.47 13.27 -8.69
C ALA A 438 21.48 13.34 -7.53
N ARG A 439 21.67 12.22 -6.82
CA ARG A 439 22.50 12.08 -5.62
C ARG A 439 23.35 10.80 -5.71
N PRO A 440 24.45 10.82 -6.46
CA PRO A 440 25.30 9.63 -6.68
C PRO A 440 25.93 9.06 -5.40
N GLU A 441 25.99 9.85 -4.33
CA GLU A 441 26.51 9.47 -3.01
C GLU A 441 25.58 8.53 -2.22
N ILE A 442 24.32 8.34 -2.63
CA ILE A 442 23.35 7.52 -1.89
C ILE A 442 23.85 6.09 -1.62
N PRO A 443 24.41 5.33 -2.58
CA PRO A 443 24.88 3.97 -2.30
C PRO A 443 25.97 3.91 -1.24
N GLU A 444 26.91 4.86 -1.25
CA GLU A 444 27.98 4.96 -0.23
C GLU A 444 27.41 5.30 1.13
N GLN A 445 26.47 6.26 1.19
CA GLN A 445 25.79 6.61 2.43
C GLN A 445 25.01 5.43 3.02
N ILE A 446 24.28 4.67 2.20
CA ILE A 446 23.58 3.46 2.67
C ILE A 446 24.58 2.46 3.26
N ALA A 447 25.76 2.28 2.65
CA ALA A 447 26.82 1.40 3.15
C ALA A 447 27.47 1.91 4.45
N GLU A 448 27.28 3.17 4.81
CA GLU A 448 27.70 3.79 6.06
C GLU A 448 26.57 3.94 7.09
N GLY A 449 25.35 3.45 6.76
CA GLY A 449 24.17 3.55 7.61
C GLY A 449 23.59 4.97 7.67
N GLU A 450 23.83 5.78 6.62
CA GLU A 450 23.34 7.15 6.46
C GLU A 450 22.33 7.22 5.30
N PHE A 451 21.24 7.97 5.50
CA PHE A 451 20.12 8.00 4.55
C PHE A 451 19.70 9.43 4.20
N THR A 452 20.47 10.41 4.61
CA THR A 452 20.10 11.84 4.51
C THR A 452 19.92 12.30 3.06
N ALA A 453 20.78 11.85 2.14
CA ALA A 453 20.68 12.24 0.73
C ALA A 453 19.44 11.62 0.09
N LEU A 454 19.14 10.34 0.35
CA LEU A 454 17.95 9.66 -0.17
C LEU A 454 16.67 10.30 0.38
N LEU A 455 16.55 10.41 1.71
CA LEU A 455 15.37 11.00 2.34
C LEU A 455 15.19 12.45 1.94
N GLY A 456 16.27 13.22 1.80
CA GLY A 456 16.23 14.60 1.32
C GLY A 456 15.65 14.71 -0.09
N TRP A 457 16.11 13.87 -1.00
CA TRP A 457 15.57 13.83 -2.37
C TRP A 457 14.09 13.44 -2.40
N LEU A 458 13.70 12.41 -1.65
CA LEU A 458 12.30 11.96 -1.55
C LEU A 458 11.39 13.06 -0.99
N ARG A 459 11.84 13.76 0.06
CA ARG A 459 11.11 14.89 0.66
C ARG A 459 10.92 16.04 -0.33
N GLU A 460 11.95 16.36 -1.10
CA GLU A 460 11.92 17.46 -2.06
C GLU A 460 11.04 17.15 -3.28
N ASN A 461 11.13 15.94 -3.84
CA ASN A 461 10.54 15.61 -5.13
C ASN A 461 9.22 14.83 -5.03
N VAL A 462 8.94 14.19 -3.88
CA VAL A 462 7.73 13.36 -3.69
C VAL A 462 6.92 13.82 -2.48
N HIS A 463 7.51 13.75 -1.27
CA HIS A 463 6.75 13.85 -0.02
C HIS A 463 6.09 15.22 0.17
N ARG A 464 6.85 16.32 -0.01
CA ARG A 464 6.36 17.68 0.23
C ARG A 464 5.11 18.05 -0.57
N HIS A 465 4.89 17.36 -1.67
CA HIS A 465 3.77 17.63 -2.57
C HIS A 465 2.44 17.07 -2.05
N GLY A 466 2.49 16.06 -1.18
CA GLY A 466 1.28 15.44 -0.65
C GLY A 466 0.35 15.01 -1.78
N ALA A 467 -0.91 15.44 -1.70
CA ALA A 467 -1.93 15.21 -2.72
C ALA A 467 -2.11 16.38 -3.69
N LYS A 468 -1.16 17.32 -3.79
CA LYS A 468 -1.25 18.48 -4.70
C LYS A 468 -1.38 18.04 -6.15
N TYR A 469 -0.60 17.07 -6.56
CA TYR A 469 -0.58 16.54 -7.92
C TYR A 469 -1.30 15.17 -7.97
N PHE A 470 -1.93 14.85 -9.10
CA PHE A 470 -2.36 13.48 -9.37
C PHE A 470 -1.17 12.57 -9.66
N PRO A 471 -1.30 11.23 -9.56
CA PRO A 471 -0.14 10.32 -9.65
C PRO A 471 0.70 10.51 -10.91
N GLY A 472 0.07 10.64 -12.08
CA GLY A 472 0.76 10.86 -13.35
C GLY A 472 1.51 12.19 -13.40
N GLU A 473 0.90 13.27 -12.85
CA GLU A 473 1.53 14.60 -12.76
C GLU A 473 2.76 14.56 -11.82
N LEU A 474 2.62 13.88 -10.67
CA LEU A 474 3.73 13.74 -9.73
C LEU A 474 4.88 12.95 -10.32
N MET A 475 4.56 11.86 -11.04
CA MET A 475 5.57 11.06 -11.74
C MET A 475 6.35 11.88 -12.76
N GLU A 476 5.66 12.63 -13.60
CA GLU A 476 6.31 13.48 -14.60
C GLU A 476 7.15 14.57 -13.94
N LEU A 477 6.66 15.17 -12.85
CA LEU A 477 7.41 16.17 -12.08
C LEU A 477 8.69 15.59 -11.45
N ALA A 478 8.59 14.42 -10.84
CA ALA A 478 9.69 13.82 -10.07
C ALA A 478 10.70 13.07 -10.95
N THR A 479 10.27 12.50 -12.10
CA THR A 479 11.09 11.60 -12.91
C THR A 479 11.22 12.02 -14.38
N GLY A 480 10.45 13.01 -14.83
CA GLY A 480 10.41 13.46 -16.21
C GLY A 480 9.78 12.45 -17.19
N ARG A 481 9.08 11.42 -16.69
CA ARG A 481 8.50 10.35 -17.51
C ARG A 481 7.29 9.70 -16.83
N PRO A 482 6.38 9.09 -17.60
CA PRO A 482 5.26 8.33 -17.04
C PRO A 482 5.72 7.05 -16.32
N LEU A 483 4.77 6.32 -15.75
CA LEU A 483 4.98 4.98 -15.20
C LEU A 483 5.56 4.04 -16.28
N ASP A 484 6.68 3.39 -15.95
CA ASP A 484 7.47 2.53 -16.86
C ASP A 484 7.97 1.30 -16.08
N THR A 485 7.63 0.11 -16.55
CA THR A 485 8.01 -1.16 -15.93
C THR A 485 9.48 -1.54 -16.17
N THR A 486 10.11 -0.96 -17.19
CA THR A 486 11.47 -1.30 -17.62
C THR A 486 12.53 -1.18 -16.52
N PRO A 487 12.56 -0.10 -15.71
CA PRO A 487 13.51 0.01 -14.60
C PRO A 487 13.32 -1.08 -13.56
N TYR A 488 12.06 -1.39 -13.22
CA TYR A 488 11.73 -2.41 -12.24
C TYR A 488 12.17 -3.82 -12.71
N LEU A 489 11.85 -4.18 -13.93
CA LEU A 489 12.27 -5.46 -14.52
C LEU A 489 13.79 -5.59 -14.63
N LYS A 490 14.47 -4.50 -14.98
CA LYS A 490 15.94 -4.45 -14.98
C LYS A 490 16.51 -4.64 -13.58
N TYR A 491 15.92 -3.97 -12.57
CA TYR A 491 16.32 -4.13 -11.18
C TYR A 491 16.19 -5.59 -10.71
N LEU A 492 15.04 -6.22 -10.94
CA LEU A 492 14.83 -7.63 -10.57
C LEU A 492 15.83 -8.56 -11.29
N LYS A 493 16.01 -8.36 -12.61
CA LYS A 493 16.95 -9.17 -13.38
C LYS A 493 18.37 -9.04 -12.85
N ASN A 494 18.85 -7.84 -12.56
CA ASN A 494 20.19 -7.62 -12.04
C ASN A 494 20.35 -8.23 -10.65
N LYS A 495 19.40 -7.97 -9.73
CA LYS A 495 19.45 -8.45 -8.35
C LYS A 495 19.43 -9.98 -8.26
N PHE A 496 18.45 -10.60 -8.89
CA PHE A 496 18.32 -12.05 -8.85
C PHE A 496 19.31 -12.76 -9.77
N GLY A 497 19.75 -12.11 -10.86
CA GLY A 497 20.85 -12.59 -11.67
C GLY A 497 22.14 -12.73 -10.89
N GLU A 498 22.49 -11.73 -10.07
CA GLU A 498 23.65 -11.80 -9.16
C GLU A 498 23.45 -12.85 -8.05
N LEU A 499 22.28 -12.87 -7.40
CA LEU A 499 21.99 -13.77 -6.28
C LEU A 499 22.01 -15.26 -6.65
N TYR A 500 21.64 -15.56 -7.88
CA TYR A 500 21.50 -16.93 -8.40
C TYR A 500 22.53 -17.25 -9.49
N ASP A 501 23.53 -16.38 -9.71
CA ASP A 501 24.60 -16.59 -10.70
C ASP A 501 24.05 -16.91 -12.12
N LEU A 502 22.97 -16.19 -12.55
CA LEU A 502 22.30 -16.44 -13.82
C LEU A 502 23.13 -15.91 -14.99
N ALA A 503 23.18 -16.67 -16.09
CA ALA A 503 23.96 -16.30 -17.27
C ALA A 503 23.35 -15.06 -17.97
N GLY A 504 24.10 -13.97 -18.07
CA GLY A 504 23.71 -12.75 -18.79
C GLY A 504 22.95 -11.72 -17.94
N ALA A 505 23.15 -11.76 -16.62
CA ALA A 505 22.74 -10.71 -15.71
C ALA A 505 23.75 -9.55 -15.67
#